data_bcaea3204f13b8b0fad545c57ad2e780
#
_entry.id   bcaea3204f13b8b0fad545c57ad2e780
#
_cell.length_a   1.000
_cell.length_b   1.000
_cell.length_c   1.000
_cell.angle_alpha   90.00
_cell.angle_beta   90.00
_cell.angle_gamma   90.00
#
_symmetry.space_group_name_H-M   'P 1'
#
loop_
_entity.id
_entity.type
_entity.pdbx_description
1 polymer ?
#
loop_
_entity_poly.entity_id
_entity_poly.type
_entity_poly.pdbx_seq_one_letter_code
_entity_poly.pdbx_strand_id
1 'polypeptide(L)'
;MIKGYIFDFGGTLDTAGCHWGQMLWHAYQRQQIPVSEEQFREAYVYAERTLGRTPIIQSDYSFHKTLEVKIRIEMEYLCTSGAWQADEAEFTRGHKAVLEDVYSKVVEVTSHSREVLSQLAASYPMVLVSNFYGNISHVLEEFHLAEFFKDIVESAVVGVRKPDHRIFLLGVEALGLKPEE
;
A
#
# COMPACT_ATOMS: atom_id res chain seq x y z
N MET A 1 -8.84 -9.87 -28.05
CA MET A 1 -9.03 -8.39 -27.85
C MET A 1 -9.23 -8.19 -26.37
N ILE A 2 -8.55 -7.24 -25.74
CA ILE A 2 -8.70 -6.94 -24.30
C ILE A 2 -10.12 -6.42 -24.06
N LYS A 3 -10.80 -6.99 -23.06
CA LYS A 3 -12.20 -6.64 -22.72
C LYS A 3 -12.34 -6.06 -21.30
N GLY A 4 -11.31 -6.11 -20.49
CA GLY A 4 -11.30 -5.58 -19.14
C GLY A 4 -9.89 -5.54 -18.54
N TYR A 5 -9.74 -4.91 -17.38
CA TYR A 5 -8.47 -4.81 -16.69
C TYR A 5 -8.59 -5.25 -15.24
N ILE A 6 -7.52 -5.88 -14.76
CA ILE A 6 -7.29 -6.15 -13.35
C ILE A 6 -6.08 -5.34 -12.92
N PHE A 7 -6.28 -4.47 -11.93
CA PHE A 7 -5.22 -3.63 -11.36
C PHE A 7 -4.77 -4.14 -10.00
N ASP A 8 -3.50 -3.94 -9.69
CA ASP A 8 -3.00 -3.93 -8.31
C ASP A 8 -3.00 -2.50 -7.76
N PHE A 9 -3.04 -2.33 -6.44
CA PHE A 9 -2.88 -1.05 -5.80
C PHE A 9 -1.41 -0.81 -5.42
N GLY A 10 -0.89 -1.59 -4.48
CA GLY A 10 0.42 -1.39 -3.88
C GLY A 10 1.59 -1.58 -4.86
N GLY A 11 2.37 -0.54 -5.06
CA GLY A 11 3.46 -0.55 -6.03
C GLY A 11 3.03 -0.21 -7.46
N THR A 12 1.73 -0.03 -7.71
CA THR A 12 1.17 0.22 -9.04
C THR A 12 0.46 1.56 -9.10
N LEU A 13 -0.68 1.69 -8.43
CA LEU A 13 -1.50 2.90 -8.47
C LEU A 13 -1.05 3.98 -7.47
N ASP A 14 -0.29 3.59 -6.45
CA ASP A 14 0.09 4.43 -5.32
C ASP A 14 1.56 4.90 -5.33
N THR A 15 2.43 4.25 -6.09
CA THR A 15 3.88 4.55 -6.08
C THR A 15 4.50 4.69 -7.46
N ALA A 16 3.71 4.72 -8.54
CA ALA A 16 4.18 4.80 -9.93
C ALA A 16 5.21 3.71 -10.29
N GLY A 17 5.00 2.48 -9.80
CA GLY A 17 5.89 1.34 -10.05
C GLY A 17 7.11 1.26 -9.13
N CYS A 18 7.28 2.18 -8.19
CA CYS A 18 8.33 2.09 -7.19
C CYS A 18 7.96 1.05 -6.12
N HIS A 19 8.90 0.18 -5.77
CA HIS A 19 8.70 -0.77 -4.68
C HIS A 19 8.57 -0.05 -3.33
N TRP A 20 7.60 -0.44 -2.50
CA TRP A 20 7.32 0.20 -1.22
C TRP A 20 8.54 0.30 -0.29
N GLY A 21 9.35 -0.75 -0.21
CA GLY A 21 10.58 -0.71 0.57
C GLY A 21 11.57 0.36 0.11
N GLN A 22 11.65 0.61 -1.21
CA GLN A 22 12.50 1.68 -1.74
C GLN A 22 11.91 3.07 -1.47
N MET A 23 10.61 3.23 -1.64
CA MET A 23 9.93 4.49 -1.38
C MET A 23 10.10 4.94 0.08
N LEU A 24 9.89 4.03 1.02
CA LEU A 24 10.11 4.28 2.44
C LEU A 24 11.59 4.52 2.75
N TRP A 25 12.51 3.70 2.23
CA TRP A 25 13.94 3.91 2.43
C TRP A 25 14.40 5.30 1.99
N HIS A 26 13.97 5.74 0.82
CA HIS A 26 14.29 7.08 0.34
C HIS A 26 13.70 8.19 1.24
N ALA A 27 12.53 7.97 1.84
CA ALA A 27 11.98 8.91 2.81
C ALA A 27 12.81 8.96 4.10
N TYR A 28 13.23 7.80 4.64
CA TYR A 28 14.15 7.74 5.77
C TYR A 28 15.44 8.52 5.50
N GLN A 29 16.02 8.36 4.30
CA GLN A 29 17.22 9.10 3.89
C GLN A 29 16.96 10.61 3.80
N ARG A 30 15.88 11.05 3.14
CA ARG A 30 15.54 12.48 3.03
C ARG A 30 15.28 13.12 4.37
N GLN A 31 14.67 12.39 5.29
CA GLN A 31 14.39 12.87 6.65
C GLN A 31 15.55 12.64 7.61
N GLN A 32 16.69 12.16 7.10
CA GLN A 32 17.95 11.98 7.84
C GLN A 32 17.79 11.09 9.08
N ILE A 33 16.97 10.05 9.00
CA ILE A 33 16.90 9.04 10.05
C ILE A 33 18.25 8.27 10.06
N PRO A 34 18.99 8.25 11.19
CA PRO A 34 20.37 7.80 11.21
C PRO A 34 20.49 6.26 11.31
N VAL A 35 19.98 5.56 10.31
CA VAL A 35 20.03 4.09 10.20
C VAL A 35 20.61 3.67 8.86
N SER A 36 21.20 2.48 8.79
CA SER A 36 21.68 1.91 7.54
C SER A 36 20.50 1.30 6.74
N GLU A 37 20.73 1.09 5.43
CA GLU A 37 19.75 0.42 4.58
C GLU A 37 19.42 -1.00 5.05
N GLU A 38 20.41 -1.73 5.58
CA GLU A 38 20.22 -3.07 6.12
C GLU A 38 19.32 -3.04 7.37
N GLN A 39 19.58 -2.13 8.31
CA GLN A 39 18.74 -1.94 9.50
C GLN A 39 17.31 -1.55 9.14
N PHE A 40 17.15 -0.61 8.20
CA PHE A 40 15.84 -0.25 7.68
C PHE A 40 15.12 -1.45 7.05
N ARG A 41 15.82 -2.25 6.23
CA ARG A 41 15.24 -3.43 5.59
C ARG A 41 14.73 -4.46 6.60
N GLU A 42 15.45 -4.67 7.68
CA GLU A 42 15.01 -5.55 8.78
C GLU A 42 13.72 -5.02 9.42
N ALA A 43 13.67 -3.71 9.73
CA ALA A 43 12.50 -3.05 10.29
C ALA A 43 11.27 -3.13 9.35
N TYR A 44 11.48 -2.86 8.07
CA TYR A 44 10.46 -2.98 7.03
C TYR A 44 9.87 -4.40 6.95
N VAL A 45 10.74 -5.42 6.89
CA VAL A 45 10.31 -6.82 6.86
C VAL A 45 9.58 -7.22 8.15
N TYR A 46 10.03 -6.71 9.29
CA TYR A 46 9.36 -6.93 10.57
C TYR A 46 7.95 -6.35 10.58
N ALA A 47 7.80 -5.10 10.13
CA ALA A 47 6.50 -4.43 10.04
C ALA A 47 5.54 -5.15 9.09
N GLU A 48 5.99 -5.54 7.90
CA GLU A 48 5.20 -6.30 6.93
C GLU A 48 4.70 -7.63 7.52
N ARG A 49 5.58 -8.36 8.22
CA ARG A 49 5.21 -9.64 8.86
C ARG A 49 4.24 -9.45 10.02
N THR A 50 4.42 -8.39 10.80
CA THR A 50 3.55 -8.06 11.93
C THR A 50 2.15 -7.71 11.44
N LEU A 51 2.03 -6.81 10.47
CA LEU A 51 0.75 -6.41 9.88
C LEU A 51 0.07 -7.55 9.11
N GLY A 52 0.85 -8.44 8.50
CA GLY A 52 0.30 -9.60 7.79
C GLY A 52 -0.20 -10.74 8.69
N ARG A 53 0.17 -10.74 9.98
CA ARG A 53 -0.21 -11.78 10.94
C ARG A 53 -1.21 -11.33 11.97
N THR A 54 -1.17 -10.06 12.32
CA THR A 54 -1.96 -9.47 13.40
C THR A 54 -2.88 -8.40 12.81
N PRO A 55 -4.20 -8.47 13.06
CA PRO A 55 -5.18 -7.52 12.53
C PRO A 55 -5.11 -6.18 13.29
N ILE A 56 -4.00 -5.45 13.13
CA ILE A 56 -3.77 -4.14 13.75
C ILE A 56 -4.51 -3.05 12.96
N ILE A 57 -4.50 -3.17 11.62
CA ILE A 57 -5.18 -2.24 10.74
C ILE A 57 -6.69 -2.53 10.80
N GLN A 58 -7.48 -1.51 11.10
CA GLN A 58 -8.93 -1.61 11.12
C GLN A 58 -9.50 -1.30 9.73
N SER A 59 -10.66 -1.85 9.42
CA SER A 59 -11.29 -1.70 8.10
C SER A 59 -11.66 -0.26 7.72
N ASP A 60 -11.79 0.62 8.72
CA ASP A 60 -12.11 2.04 8.59
C ASP A 60 -10.87 2.96 8.63
N TYR A 61 -9.65 2.39 8.68
CA TYR A 61 -8.45 3.20 8.65
C TYR A 61 -8.22 3.78 7.25
N SER A 62 -7.97 5.09 7.22
CA SER A 62 -7.47 5.78 6.04
C SER A 62 -6.08 5.26 5.64
N PHE A 63 -5.64 5.55 4.43
CA PHE A 63 -4.28 5.23 4.01
C PHE A 63 -3.23 5.94 4.87
N HIS A 64 -3.48 7.22 5.18
CA HIS A 64 -2.62 7.98 6.10
C HIS A 64 -2.47 7.27 7.44
N LYS A 65 -3.58 6.80 8.03
CA LYS A 65 -3.55 6.07 9.30
C LYS A 65 -2.87 4.71 9.19
N THR A 66 -3.08 3.99 8.10
CA THR A 66 -2.39 2.72 7.82
C THR A 66 -0.89 2.90 7.74
N LEU A 67 -0.44 3.95 7.02
CA LEU A 67 0.96 4.29 6.86
C LEU A 67 1.59 4.77 8.18
N GLU A 68 0.86 5.57 8.97
CA GLU A 68 1.26 5.99 10.31
C GLU A 68 1.58 4.80 11.21
N VAL A 69 0.68 3.80 11.26
CA VAL A 69 0.87 2.58 12.05
C VAL A 69 2.07 1.78 11.55
N LYS A 70 2.21 1.62 10.26
CA LYS A 70 3.31 0.87 9.64
C LYS A 70 4.68 1.49 9.97
N ILE A 71 4.84 2.79 9.74
CA ILE A 71 6.09 3.52 10.02
C ILE A 71 6.40 3.50 11.52
N ARG A 72 5.39 3.59 12.39
CA ARG A 72 5.56 3.45 13.83
C ARG A 72 6.17 2.09 14.20
N ILE A 73 5.63 1.00 13.67
CA ILE A 73 6.15 -0.35 13.92
C ILE A 73 7.61 -0.48 13.44
N GLU A 74 7.94 0.07 12.27
CA GLU A 74 9.31 0.10 11.74
C GLU A 74 10.25 0.84 12.69
N MET A 75 9.89 2.04 13.11
CA MET A 75 10.73 2.89 13.97
C MET A 75 10.85 2.34 15.40
N GLU A 76 9.78 1.79 15.96
CA GLU A 76 9.81 1.10 17.26
C GLU A 76 10.76 -0.12 17.23
N TYR A 77 10.76 -0.89 16.12
CA TYR A 77 11.72 -1.97 15.92
C TYR A 77 13.16 -1.44 15.87
N LEU A 78 13.42 -0.35 15.14
CA LEU A 78 14.76 0.25 15.06
C LEU A 78 15.26 0.73 16.43
N CYS A 79 14.41 1.33 17.24
CA CYS A 79 14.75 1.72 18.61
C CYS A 79 15.00 0.50 19.52
N THR A 80 14.13 -0.50 19.46
CA THR A 80 14.20 -1.69 20.32
C THR A 80 15.42 -2.57 19.99
N SER A 81 15.79 -2.65 18.70
CA SER A 81 17.00 -3.36 18.25
C SER A 81 18.30 -2.59 18.54
N GLY A 82 18.21 -1.35 19.00
CA GLY A 82 19.37 -0.47 19.23
C GLY A 82 19.95 0.15 17.95
N ALA A 83 19.30 -0.05 16.80
CA ALA A 83 19.74 0.52 15.53
C ALA A 83 19.57 2.05 15.48
N TRP A 84 18.55 2.56 16.18
CA TRP A 84 18.29 3.98 16.33
C TRP A 84 18.12 4.33 17.82
N GLN A 85 18.95 5.22 18.32
CA GLN A 85 18.91 5.72 19.70
C GLN A 85 18.22 7.09 19.72
N ALA A 86 16.90 7.09 19.50
CA ALA A 86 16.10 8.31 19.52
C ALA A 86 15.49 8.53 20.91
N ASP A 87 15.49 9.78 21.36
CA ASP A 87 14.58 10.19 22.42
C ASP A 87 13.15 10.34 21.90
N GLU A 88 12.18 10.58 22.79
CA GLU A 88 10.76 10.71 22.43
C GLU A 88 10.49 11.84 21.43
N ALA A 89 11.22 12.96 21.54
CA ALA A 89 11.05 14.11 20.66
C ALA A 89 11.62 13.82 19.27
N GLU A 90 12.77 13.17 19.19
CA GLU A 90 13.39 12.74 17.94
C GLU A 90 12.53 11.67 17.23
N PHE A 91 12.06 10.69 17.97
CA PHE A 91 11.15 9.66 17.46
C PHE A 91 9.89 10.30 16.84
N THR A 92 9.20 11.15 17.61
CA THR A 92 7.96 11.79 17.17
C THR A 92 8.16 12.66 15.93
N ARG A 93 9.26 13.43 15.92
CA ARG A 93 9.63 14.27 14.78
C ARG A 93 9.94 13.44 13.54
N GLY A 94 10.79 12.41 13.69
CA GLY A 94 11.19 11.51 12.59
C GLY A 94 9.99 10.75 12.02
N HIS A 95 9.16 10.18 12.88
CA HIS A 95 7.94 9.47 12.50
C HIS A 95 7.01 10.36 11.67
N LYS A 96 6.70 11.56 12.17
CA LYS A 96 5.85 12.52 11.46
C LYS A 96 6.46 12.94 10.12
N ALA A 97 7.76 13.24 10.09
CA ALA A 97 8.43 13.70 8.89
C ALA A 97 8.45 12.64 7.78
N VAL A 98 8.72 11.38 8.11
CA VAL A 98 8.69 10.26 7.15
C VAL A 98 7.27 10.00 6.68
N LEU A 99 6.28 10.02 7.57
CA LEU A 99 4.87 9.84 7.24
C LEU A 99 4.41 10.87 6.22
N GLU A 100 4.61 12.15 6.48
CA GLU A 100 4.15 13.23 5.60
C GLU A 100 4.90 13.24 4.26
N ASP A 101 6.19 12.93 4.26
CA ASP A 101 6.99 12.81 3.03
C ASP A 101 6.42 11.72 2.11
N VAL A 102 6.15 10.54 2.64
CA VAL A 102 5.64 9.41 1.85
C VAL A 102 4.19 9.65 1.44
N TYR A 103 3.35 10.08 2.37
CA TYR A 103 1.93 10.32 2.10
C TYR A 103 1.71 11.37 1.00
N SER A 104 2.46 12.48 1.04
CA SER A 104 2.35 13.51 0.00
C SER A 104 2.68 12.98 -1.40
N LYS A 105 3.65 12.08 -1.52
CA LYS A 105 3.99 11.42 -2.80
C LYS A 105 2.91 10.47 -3.27
N VAL A 106 2.31 9.72 -2.34
CA VAL A 106 1.19 8.84 -2.68
C VAL A 106 0.00 9.65 -3.18
N VAL A 107 -0.32 10.79 -2.55
CA VAL A 107 -1.38 11.70 -3.00
C VAL A 107 -1.11 12.20 -4.43
N GLU A 108 0.12 12.57 -4.74
CA GLU A 108 0.50 13.00 -6.09
C GLU A 108 0.32 11.87 -7.11
N VAL A 109 0.84 10.67 -6.82
CA VAL A 109 0.76 9.51 -7.72
C VAL A 109 -0.68 9.05 -7.91
N THR A 110 -1.47 8.96 -6.83
CA THR A 110 -2.87 8.53 -6.92
C THR A 110 -3.73 9.53 -7.69
N SER A 111 -3.41 10.82 -7.63
CA SER A 111 -4.06 11.83 -8.48
C SER A 111 -3.82 11.56 -9.98
N HIS A 112 -2.59 11.24 -10.36
CA HIS A 112 -2.28 10.85 -11.73
C HIS A 112 -2.94 9.50 -12.11
N SER A 113 -2.89 8.51 -11.23
CA SER A 113 -3.56 7.22 -11.45
C SER A 113 -5.06 7.38 -11.68
N ARG A 114 -5.71 8.31 -10.95
CA ARG A 114 -7.12 8.66 -11.14
C ARG A 114 -7.40 9.18 -12.55
N GLU A 115 -6.54 10.03 -13.10
CA GLU A 115 -6.70 10.52 -14.48
C GLU A 115 -6.63 9.37 -15.50
N VAL A 116 -5.67 8.44 -15.33
CA VAL A 116 -5.54 7.27 -16.21
C VAL A 116 -6.76 6.35 -16.08
N LEU A 117 -7.17 6.03 -14.85
CA LEU A 117 -8.32 5.16 -14.61
C LEU A 117 -9.62 5.76 -15.17
N SER A 118 -9.82 7.08 -15.07
CA SER A 118 -11.01 7.75 -15.63
C SER A 118 -11.10 7.60 -17.15
N GLN A 119 -9.96 7.63 -17.86
CA GLN A 119 -9.92 7.42 -19.30
C GLN A 119 -10.22 5.96 -19.67
N LEU A 120 -9.68 5.01 -18.92
CA LEU A 120 -9.91 3.57 -19.17
C LEU A 120 -11.34 3.16 -18.84
N ALA A 121 -11.94 3.69 -17.78
CA ALA A 121 -13.30 3.39 -17.34
C ALA A 121 -14.35 3.72 -18.40
N ALA A 122 -14.07 4.66 -19.30
CA ALA A 122 -14.95 4.99 -20.42
C ALA A 122 -15.15 3.83 -21.41
N SER A 123 -14.23 2.86 -21.45
CA SER A 123 -14.22 1.80 -22.47
C SER A 123 -14.13 0.38 -21.90
N TYR A 124 -13.65 0.23 -20.68
CA TYR A 124 -13.33 -1.07 -20.10
C TYR A 124 -13.81 -1.20 -18.66
N PRO A 125 -14.47 -2.31 -18.28
CA PRO A 125 -14.67 -2.64 -16.88
C PRO A 125 -13.34 -2.94 -16.21
N MET A 126 -13.19 -2.52 -14.95
CA MET A 126 -11.99 -2.70 -14.17
C MET A 126 -12.30 -3.34 -12.82
N VAL A 127 -11.39 -4.17 -12.32
CA VAL A 127 -11.42 -4.80 -11.00
C VAL A 127 -10.09 -4.58 -10.33
N LEU A 128 -10.09 -4.33 -9.02
CA LEU A 128 -8.87 -4.30 -8.24
C LEU A 128 -8.61 -5.68 -7.63
N VAL A 129 -7.36 -6.17 -7.71
CA VAL A 129 -6.88 -7.38 -7.01
C VAL A 129 -5.64 -7.02 -6.21
N SER A 130 -5.75 -6.93 -4.91
CA SER A 130 -4.66 -6.44 -4.06
C SER A 130 -4.38 -7.31 -2.83
N ASN A 131 -3.10 -7.45 -2.48
CA ASN A 131 -2.71 -7.90 -1.16
C ASN A 131 -2.72 -6.69 -0.23
N PHE A 132 -3.71 -6.64 0.68
CA PHE A 132 -3.83 -5.52 1.60
C PHE A 132 -4.31 -5.99 2.99
N TYR A 133 -4.62 -5.07 3.91
CA TYR A 133 -4.80 -5.35 5.33
C TYR A 133 -6.28 -5.40 5.78
N GLY A 134 -7.25 -5.36 4.87
CA GLY A 134 -8.68 -5.39 5.16
C GLY A 134 -9.38 -4.03 5.03
N ASN A 135 -8.66 -2.99 4.61
CA ASN A 135 -9.18 -1.62 4.51
C ASN A 135 -9.01 -0.97 3.13
N ILE A 136 -8.70 -1.76 2.08
CA ILE A 136 -8.41 -1.19 0.76
C ILE A 136 -9.58 -0.39 0.18
N SER A 137 -10.82 -0.80 0.46
CA SER A 137 -12.01 -0.06 -0.01
C SER A 137 -12.03 1.37 0.54
N HIS A 138 -11.75 1.55 1.83
CA HIS A 138 -11.68 2.87 2.46
C HIS A 138 -10.50 3.71 1.94
N VAL A 139 -9.37 3.05 1.68
CA VAL A 139 -8.20 3.68 1.03
C VAL A 139 -8.52 4.18 -0.38
N LEU A 140 -9.24 3.39 -1.17
CA LEU A 140 -9.65 3.81 -2.52
C LEU A 140 -10.65 4.97 -2.49
N GLU A 141 -11.54 5.03 -1.50
CA GLU A 141 -12.43 6.16 -1.26
C GLU A 141 -11.65 7.43 -0.95
N GLU A 142 -10.64 7.35 -0.08
CA GLU A 142 -9.76 8.48 0.30
C GLU A 142 -9.11 9.13 -0.93
N PHE A 143 -8.66 8.32 -1.89
CA PHE A 143 -8.02 8.81 -3.12
C PHE A 143 -8.99 9.00 -4.30
N HIS A 144 -10.28 8.83 -4.10
CA HIS A 144 -11.31 8.91 -5.16
C HIS A 144 -11.02 7.95 -6.32
N LEU A 145 -10.63 6.72 -6.01
CA LEU A 145 -10.35 5.65 -6.98
C LEU A 145 -11.42 4.56 -6.97
N ALA A 146 -12.21 4.44 -5.90
CA ALA A 146 -13.20 3.37 -5.73
C ALA A 146 -14.22 3.32 -6.88
N GLU A 147 -14.64 4.48 -7.37
CA GLU A 147 -15.66 4.62 -8.42
C GLU A 147 -15.29 3.99 -9.77
N PHE A 148 -13.99 3.75 -10.02
CA PHE A 148 -13.53 3.16 -11.29
C PHE A 148 -13.56 1.65 -11.30
N PHE A 149 -13.72 1.00 -10.14
CA PHE A 149 -13.68 -0.45 -10.02
C PHE A 149 -15.08 -1.03 -9.84
N LYS A 150 -15.43 -1.98 -10.72
CA LYS A 150 -16.66 -2.75 -10.62
C LYS A 150 -16.70 -3.62 -9.36
N ASP A 151 -15.53 -4.11 -8.95
CA ASP A 151 -15.36 -4.92 -7.75
C ASP A 151 -13.92 -4.84 -7.21
N ILE A 152 -13.75 -5.22 -5.96
CA ILE A 152 -12.48 -5.18 -5.23
C ILE A 152 -12.22 -6.54 -4.59
N VAL A 153 -11.17 -7.23 -5.04
CA VAL A 153 -10.71 -8.50 -4.50
C VAL A 153 -9.51 -8.25 -3.59
N GLU A 154 -9.76 -8.20 -2.30
CA GLU A 154 -8.73 -7.97 -1.29
C GLU A 154 -8.32 -9.25 -0.58
N SER A 155 -7.02 -9.53 -0.50
CA SER A 155 -6.49 -10.78 0.05
C SER A 155 -6.92 -11.06 1.50
N ALA A 156 -7.01 -10.02 2.34
CA ALA A 156 -7.45 -10.16 3.73
C ALA A 156 -8.93 -10.53 3.85
N VAL A 157 -9.75 -10.18 2.87
CA VAL A 157 -11.19 -10.47 2.84
C VAL A 157 -11.47 -11.84 2.25
N VAL A 158 -10.83 -12.17 1.11
CA VAL A 158 -11.10 -13.43 0.39
C VAL A 158 -10.30 -14.61 0.91
N GLY A 159 -9.31 -14.39 1.80
CA GLY A 159 -8.48 -15.44 2.39
C GLY A 159 -7.46 -16.08 1.44
N VAL A 160 -7.29 -15.50 0.24
CA VAL A 160 -6.31 -15.93 -0.78
C VAL A 160 -5.46 -14.71 -1.15
N ARG A 161 -4.14 -14.88 -1.27
CA ARG A 161 -3.23 -13.78 -1.57
C ARG A 161 -2.28 -14.08 -2.72
N LYS A 162 -1.85 -13.06 -3.45
CA LYS A 162 -0.78 -13.16 -4.44
C LYS A 162 0.49 -13.73 -3.77
N PRO A 163 1.23 -14.66 -4.40
CA PRO A 163 1.18 -15.05 -5.81
C PRO A 163 0.23 -16.22 -6.15
N ASP A 164 -0.68 -16.63 -5.26
CA ASP A 164 -1.64 -17.67 -5.56
C ASP A 164 -2.57 -17.22 -6.72
N HIS A 165 -2.59 -18.02 -7.80
CA HIS A 165 -3.36 -17.68 -9.00
C HIS A 165 -4.88 -17.58 -8.76
N ARG A 166 -5.39 -18.23 -7.71
CA ARG A 166 -6.82 -18.20 -7.38
C ARG A 166 -7.34 -16.80 -7.13
N ILE A 167 -6.51 -15.90 -6.59
CA ILE A 167 -6.94 -14.51 -6.36
C ILE A 167 -7.20 -13.76 -7.68
N PHE A 168 -6.42 -14.06 -8.72
CA PHE A 168 -6.63 -13.48 -10.05
C PHE A 168 -7.87 -14.06 -10.74
N LEU A 169 -8.18 -15.34 -10.52
CA LEU A 169 -9.42 -15.95 -11.03
C LEU A 169 -10.67 -15.30 -10.41
N LEU A 170 -10.62 -14.93 -9.12
CA LEU A 170 -11.68 -14.13 -8.50
C LEU A 170 -11.87 -12.78 -9.20
N GLY A 171 -10.77 -12.11 -9.57
CA GLY A 171 -10.82 -10.87 -10.33
C GLY A 171 -11.42 -11.05 -11.73
N VAL A 172 -11.08 -12.14 -12.43
CA VAL A 172 -11.65 -12.47 -13.74
C VAL A 172 -13.15 -12.76 -13.65
N GLU A 173 -13.56 -13.53 -12.62
CA GLU A 173 -14.97 -13.80 -12.33
C GLU A 173 -15.76 -12.52 -12.06
N ALA A 174 -15.20 -11.61 -11.26
CA ALA A 174 -15.80 -10.31 -10.96
C ALA A 174 -15.98 -9.45 -12.22
N LEU A 175 -15.08 -9.55 -13.19
CA LEU A 175 -15.25 -8.93 -14.51
C LEU A 175 -16.38 -9.57 -15.33
N GLY A 176 -16.70 -10.84 -15.08
CA GLY A 176 -17.61 -11.63 -15.91
C GLY A 176 -16.98 -12.01 -17.26
N LEU A 177 -15.67 -12.15 -17.29
CA LEU A 177 -14.86 -12.46 -18.47
C LEU A 177 -14.18 -13.83 -18.32
N LYS A 178 -13.46 -14.25 -19.36
CA LYS A 178 -12.58 -15.41 -19.29
C LYS A 178 -11.12 -14.96 -19.21
N PRO A 179 -10.21 -15.80 -18.68
CA PRO A 179 -8.80 -15.43 -18.51
C PRO A 179 -8.09 -14.99 -19.80
N GLU A 180 -8.55 -15.46 -20.97
CA GLU A 180 -8.01 -15.13 -22.28
C GLU A 180 -8.59 -13.84 -22.90
N GLU A 181 -9.51 -13.17 -22.23
CA GLU A 181 -10.22 -11.97 -22.72
C GLU A 181 -9.71 -10.69 -22.10
#